data_00ce16c6c27a400686f8121a545b3866
#
_entry.id   00ce16c6c27a400686f8121a545b3866
#
_cell.length_a   1.000
_cell.length_b   1.000
_cell.length_c   1.000
_cell.angle_alpha   90.00
_cell.angle_beta   90.00
_cell.angle_gamma   90.00
#
_symmetry.space_group_name_H-M   'P 1'
#
loop_
_entity.id
_entity.type
_entity.pdbx_description
1 polymer ?
#
loop_
_entity_poly.entity_id
_entity_poly.type
_entity_poly.pdbx_seq_one_letter_code
_entity_poly.pdbx_strand_id
1 'polypeptide(L)'
;MTLLRFLLAGLRHQARVHLGVLLGAAVASAVLVGALAVGDSVRHTLGVRAAARVGAVDAAIAGGDRFFRGALAEGLAASDAVRVAAPIVQLPAVASTPRGDRRVLDARVLGVDGRFFDLAPAGAGQGQGPGPREAHLGAPLAERLGVASGDTVVLRVEQPSAVPRDLALSPDDNTAALRVTVTEVLSEQRFGAFALDASPTPAANAMVDLVWLQQQLELDGTANLMLLSLDGGDPEGGDTALERATARLAESWKLADAALEVATLDSGERELSS
;
A
#
# COMPACT_ATOMS: atom_id res chain seq x y z
N MET A 1 32.22 15.25 -64.51
CA MET A 1 31.71 15.97 -63.31
C MET A 1 31.21 14.91 -62.33
N THR A 2 31.79 14.81 -61.14
CA THR A 2 31.42 13.82 -60.17
C THR A 2 30.06 14.17 -59.59
N LEU A 3 29.17 13.20 -59.41
CA LEU A 3 27.81 13.30 -58.87
C LEU A 3 27.77 14.12 -57.57
N LEU A 4 28.81 13.99 -56.76
CA LEU A 4 29.04 14.74 -55.51
C LEU A 4 29.14 16.26 -55.72
N ARG A 5 29.82 16.71 -56.81
CA ARG A 5 29.93 18.14 -57.14
C ARG A 5 28.60 18.73 -57.58
N PHE A 6 27.78 17.96 -58.27
CA PHE A 6 26.44 18.38 -58.68
C PHE A 6 25.49 18.53 -57.50
N LEU A 7 25.52 17.55 -56.54
CA LEU A 7 24.76 17.61 -55.32
C LEU A 7 25.16 18.81 -54.45
N LEU A 8 26.45 19.06 -54.27
CA LEU A 8 26.96 20.20 -53.50
C LEU A 8 26.60 21.55 -54.13
N ALA A 9 26.60 21.65 -55.48
CA ALA A 9 26.18 22.86 -56.19
C ALA A 9 24.69 23.11 -56.01
N GLY A 10 23.84 22.06 -56.05
CA GLY A 10 22.41 22.13 -55.79
C GLY A 10 22.08 22.55 -54.37
N LEU A 11 22.75 21.97 -53.38
CA LEU A 11 22.64 22.33 -51.97
C LEU A 11 22.99 23.83 -51.74
N ARG A 12 24.03 24.30 -52.38
CA ARG A 12 24.46 25.72 -52.27
C ARG A 12 23.51 26.69 -52.98
N HIS A 13 22.95 26.29 -54.09
CA HIS A 13 21.99 27.13 -54.83
C HIS A 13 20.65 27.29 -54.08
N GLN A 14 20.17 26.23 -53.41
CA GLN A 14 18.93 26.24 -52.64
C GLN A 14 19.16 26.30 -51.13
N ALA A 15 20.29 26.83 -50.67
CA ALA A 15 20.70 26.84 -49.27
C ALA A 15 19.64 27.44 -48.31
N ARG A 16 18.92 28.46 -48.74
CA ARG A 16 17.86 29.10 -47.94
C ARG A 16 16.68 28.17 -47.67
N VAL A 17 16.29 27.40 -48.70
CA VAL A 17 15.20 26.42 -48.59
C VAL A 17 15.63 25.26 -47.67
N HIS A 18 16.83 24.72 -47.90
CA HIS A 18 17.38 23.65 -47.06
C HIS A 18 17.57 24.08 -45.61
N LEU A 19 18.01 25.34 -45.39
CA LEU A 19 18.12 25.89 -44.01
C LEU A 19 16.75 26.01 -43.34
N GLY A 20 15.71 26.44 -44.07
CA GLY A 20 14.33 26.49 -43.56
C GLY A 20 13.80 25.12 -43.17
N VAL A 21 14.00 24.11 -44.03
CA VAL A 21 13.59 22.71 -43.74
C VAL A 21 14.35 22.16 -42.56
N LEU A 22 15.67 22.39 -42.46
CA LEU A 22 16.52 21.95 -41.37
C LEU A 22 16.11 22.58 -40.02
N LEU A 23 15.83 23.91 -40.04
CA LEU A 23 15.34 24.59 -38.83
C LEU A 23 13.96 24.09 -38.41
N GLY A 24 13.06 23.88 -39.40
CA GLY A 24 11.74 23.32 -39.11
C GLY A 24 11.82 21.91 -38.52
N ALA A 25 12.67 21.05 -39.09
CA ALA A 25 12.91 19.71 -38.56
C ALA A 25 13.56 19.75 -37.16
N ALA A 26 14.52 20.64 -36.94
CA ALA A 26 15.18 20.82 -35.65
C ALA A 26 14.19 21.25 -34.55
N VAL A 27 13.32 22.23 -34.85
CA VAL A 27 12.28 22.69 -33.93
C VAL A 27 11.29 21.57 -33.60
N ALA A 28 10.79 20.87 -34.62
CA ALA A 28 9.87 19.76 -34.47
C ALA A 28 10.49 18.65 -33.62
N SER A 29 11.75 18.29 -33.89
CA SER A 29 12.47 17.29 -33.08
C SER A 29 12.70 17.76 -31.65
N ALA A 30 13.07 19.02 -31.44
CA ALA A 30 13.29 19.58 -30.10
C ALA A 30 11.98 19.57 -29.27
N VAL A 31 10.84 19.92 -29.88
CA VAL A 31 9.53 19.86 -29.20
C VAL A 31 9.16 18.43 -28.85
N LEU A 32 9.35 17.49 -29.78
CA LEU A 32 9.01 16.08 -29.54
C LEU A 32 9.90 15.47 -28.44
N VAL A 33 11.22 15.67 -28.54
CA VAL A 33 12.16 15.15 -27.54
C VAL A 33 11.92 15.83 -26.18
N GLY A 34 11.67 17.15 -26.16
CA GLY A 34 11.33 17.86 -24.93
C GLY A 34 10.05 17.33 -24.26
N ALA A 35 8.98 17.09 -25.03
CA ALA A 35 7.75 16.52 -24.51
C ALA A 35 7.95 15.11 -23.94
N LEU A 36 8.72 14.26 -24.64
CA LEU A 36 9.06 12.91 -24.16
C LEU A 36 9.92 12.96 -22.91
N ALA A 37 10.92 13.83 -22.84
CA ALA A 37 11.80 13.97 -21.67
C ALA A 37 11.03 14.44 -20.43
N VAL A 38 10.08 15.38 -20.58
CA VAL A 38 9.20 15.82 -19.49
C VAL A 38 8.31 14.65 -19.03
N GLY A 39 7.71 13.92 -19.96
CA GLY A 39 6.87 12.75 -19.65
C GLY A 39 7.65 11.67 -18.89
N ASP A 40 8.88 11.38 -19.29
CA ASP A 40 9.74 10.39 -18.64
C ASP A 40 10.20 10.86 -17.26
N SER A 41 10.57 12.14 -17.12
CA SER A 41 10.92 12.74 -15.82
C SER A 41 9.77 12.66 -14.82
N VAL A 42 8.54 12.95 -15.25
CA VAL A 42 7.35 12.85 -14.39
C VAL A 42 7.09 11.39 -13.98
N ARG A 43 7.14 10.46 -14.93
CA ARG A 43 6.99 9.02 -14.63
C ARG A 43 8.04 8.52 -13.66
N HIS A 44 9.30 8.90 -13.87
CA HIS A 44 10.40 8.53 -12.97
C HIS A 44 10.16 9.07 -11.56
N THR A 45 9.79 10.34 -11.42
CA THR A 45 9.53 10.97 -10.12
C THR A 45 8.35 10.29 -9.39
N LEU A 46 7.27 9.97 -10.13
CA LEU A 46 6.14 9.25 -9.56
C LEU A 46 6.51 7.82 -9.16
N GLY A 47 7.32 7.13 -9.96
CA GLY A 47 7.83 5.79 -9.63
C GLY A 47 8.69 5.78 -8.37
N VAL A 48 9.62 6.72 -8.24
CA VAL A 48 10.47 6.85 -7.04
C VAL A 48 9.62 7.14 -5.79
N ARG A 49 8.62 8.02 -5.89
CA ARG A 49 7.72 8.29 -4.76
C ARG A 49 6.84 7.10 -4.41
N ALA A 50 6.33 6.38 -5.41
CA ALA A 50 5.55 5.16 -5.17
C ALA A 50 6.41 4.09 -4.48
N ALA A 51 7.63 3.84 -4.97
CA ALA A 51 8.56 2.91 -4.35
C ALA A 51 8.91 3.30 -2.89
N ALA A 52 9.11 4.60 -2.62
CA ALA A 52 9.37 5.09 -1.26
C ALA A 52 8.19 4.86 -0.31
N ARG A 53 6.94 4.84 -0.81
CA ARG A 53 5.75 4.57 0.01
C ARG A 53 5.55 3.10 0.30
N VAL A 54 5.98 2.23 -0.60
CA VAL A 54 5.80 0.78 -0.49
C VAL A 54 7.00 0.11 0.20
N GLY A 55 8.17 0.75 0.22
CA GLY A 55 9.37 0.24 0.85
C GLY A 55 9.86 -1.06 0.22
N ALA A 56 10.22 -2.03 1.06
CA ALA A 56 10.71 -3.35 0.65
C ALA A 56 9.58 -4.38 0.46
N VAL A 57 8.38 -3.93 0.09
CA VAL A 57 7.25 -4.82 -0.20
C VAL A 57 7.31 -5.23 -1.67
N ASP A 58 7.50 -6.52 -1.92
CA ASP A 58 7.57 -7.11 -3.27
C ASP A 58 6.21 -7.67 -3.70
N ALA A 59 5.40 -8.16 -2.74
CA ALA A 59 4.07 -8.69 -3.00
C ALA A 59 3.12 -8.41 -1.83
N ALA A 60 1.81 -8.40 -2.12
CA ALA A 60 0.78 -8.24 -1.12
C ALA A 60 -0.40 -9.18 -1.39
N ILE A 61 -0.98 -9.71 -0.31
CA ILE A 61 -2.24 -10.46 -0.33
C ILE A 61 -3.28 -9.56 0.32
N ALA A 62 -4.24 -9.09 -0.47
CA ALA A 62 -5.29 -8.20 0.00
C ALA A 62 -6.63 -8.93 0.03
N GLY A 63 -7.21 -9.08 1.21
CA GLY A 63 -8.55 -9.66 1.40
C GLY A 63 -9.67 -8.65 1.20
N GLY A 64 -9.36 -7.35 1.17
CA GLY A 64 -10.39 -6.31 1.18
C GLY A 64 -11.20 -6.34 2.47
N ASP A 65 -12.50 -6.58 2.34
CA ASP A 65 -13.41 -6.72 3.50
C ASP A 65 -13.41 -8.14 4.10
N ARG A 66 -12.66 -9.07 3.53
CA ARG A 66 -12.53 -10.44 4.03
C ARG A 66 -11.28 -10.58 4.89
N PHE A 67 -11.42 -11.34 5.96
CA PHE A 67 -10.34 -11.62 6.89
C PHE A 67 -9.85 -13.05 6.72
N PHE A 68 -8.54 -13.24 6.83
CA PHE A 68 -7.86 -14.53 6.82
C PHE A 68 -7.00 -14.65 8.08
N ARG A 69 -6.53 -15.85 8.40
CA ARG A 69 -5.70 -16.09 9.59
C ARG A 69 -4.36 -15.37 9.48
N GLY A 70 -4.05 -14.53 10.46
CA GLY A 70 -2.73 -13.89 10.58
C GLY A 70 -1.57 -14.88 10.67
N ALA A 71 -1.82 -16.08 11.18
CA ALA A 71 -0.85 -17.19 11.26
C ALA A 71 -0.35 -17.68 9.88
N LEU A 72 -1.00 -17.30 8.77
CA LEU A 72 -0.46 -17.53 7.42
C LEU A 72 0.91 -16.86 7.23
N ALA A 73 1.18 -15.76 7.93
CA ALA A 73 2.47 -15.09 7.89
C ALA A 73 3.62 -16.01 8.36
N GLU A 74 3.39 -16.80 9.40
CA GLU A 74 4.39 -17.75 9.92
C GLU A 74 4.64 -18.88 8.93
N GLY A 75 3.56 -19.38 8.30
CA GLY A 75 3.66 -20.40 7.26
C GLY A 75 4.43 -19.93 6.02
N LEU A 76 4.25 -18.68 5.63
CA LEU A 76 4.97 -18.05 4.51
C LEU A 76 6.43 -17.75 4.86
N ALA A 77 6.69 -17.23 6.07
CA ALA A 77 8.05 -16.93 6.56
C ALA A 77 8.91 -18.20 6.75
N ALA A 78 8.31 -19.39 6.82
CA ALA A 78 9.04 -20.66 6.83
C ALA A 78 9.62 -21.05 5.44
N SER A 79 9.30 -20.31 4.38
CA SER A 79 9.86 -20.49 3.04
C SER A 79 11.12 -19.65 2.85
N ASP A 80 12.16 -20.24 2.30
CA ASP A 80 13.40 -19.52 1.94
C ASP A 80 13.19 -18.43 0.87
N ALA A 81 12.00 -18.39 0.25
CA ALA A 81 11.63 -17.36 -0.72
C ALA A 81 11.08 -16.08 -0.06
N VAL A 82 10.73 -16.10 1.23
CA VAL A 82 10.08 -14.99 1.93
C VAL A 82 10.99 -14.52 3.07
N ARG A 83 11.47 -13.30 2.96
CA ARG A 83 12.30 -12.67 4.00
C ARG A 83 11.44 -12.14 5.16
N VAL A 84 10.34 -11.46 4.83
CA VAL A 84 9.40 -10.91 5.81
C VAL A 84 7.98 -11.15 5.33
N ALA A 85 7.11 -11.60 6.23
CA ALA A 85 5.67 -11.67 6.04
C ALA A 85 4.98 -10.92 7.19
N ALA A 86 4.39 -9.77 6.91
CA ALA A 86 3.75 -8.90 7.89
C ALA A 86 2.22 -8.94 7.74
N PRO A 87 1.46 -9.51 8.69
CA PRO A 87 0.01 -9.46 8.70
C PRO A 87 -0.44 -8.09 9.20
N ILE A 88 -1.47 -7.54 8.58
CA ILE A 88 -2.02 -6.22 8.87
C ILE A 88 -3.53 -6.30 8.90
N VAL A 89 -4.15 -5.58 9.82
CA VAL A 89 -5.56 -5.23 9.78
C VAL A 89 -5.67 -3.81 9.26
N GLN A 90 -6.15 -3.63 8.03
CA GLN A 90 -6.36 -2.33 7.40
C GLN A 90 -7.84 -2.01 7.31
N LEU A 91 -8.25 -0.89 7.91
CA LEU A 91 -9.65 -0.48 7.94
C LEU A 91 -9.78 1.02 7.62
N PRO A 92 -10.84 1.41 6.89
CA PRO A 92 -11.20 2.82 6.76
C PRO A 92 -11.61 3.37 8.13
N ALA A 93 -11.29 4.63 8.35
CA ALA A 93 -11.58 5.28 9.63
C ALA A 93 -11.88 6.77 9.48
N VAL A 94 -12.55 7.30 10.49
CA VAL A 94 -12.66 8.74 10.73
C VAL A 94 -11.78 9.09 11.93
N ALA A 95 -10.76 9.89 11.71
CA ALA A 95 -9.90 10.38 12.77
C ALA A 95 -10.36 11.77 13.24
N SER A 96 -10.37 12.01 14.54
CA SER A 96 -10.74 13.31 15.11
C SER A 96 -9.97 13.62 16.38
N THR A 97 -9.83 14.91 16.68
CA THR A 97 -9.38 15.35 18.01
C THR A 97 -10.43 14.99 19.07
N PRO A 98 -10.07 14.89 20.36
CA PRO A 98 -11.01 14.56 21.42
C PRO A 98 -12.16 15.55 21.55
N ARG A 99 -11.95 16.82 21.18
CA ARG A 99 -12.98 17.87 21.19
C ARG A 99 -13.86 17.85 19.92
N GLY A 100 -13.42 17.13 18.86
CA GLY A 100 -14.12 17.04 17.58
C GLY A 100 -14.03 18.31 16.71
N ASP A 101 -13.18 19.26 17.07
CA ASP A 101 -12.95 20.50 16.33
C ASP A 101 -12.21 20.27 15.00
N ARG A 102 -11.42 19.22 14.92
CA ARG A 102 -10.79 18.77 13.67
C ARG A 102 -11.15 17.31 13.40
N ARG A 103 -11.43 17.02 12.12
CA ARG A 103 -11.81 15.68 11.67
C ARG A 103 -11.25 15.39 10.28
N VAL A 104 -10.79 14.16 10.10
CA VAL A 104 -10.31 13.61 8.83
C VAL A 104 -11.15 12.38 8.52
N LEU A 105 -11.91 12.44 7.41
CA LEU A 105 -12.91 11.42 7.06
C LEU A 105 -12.31 10.24 6.27
N ASP A 106 -11.20 10.48 5.60
CA ASP A 106 -10.46 9.54 4.75
C ASP A 106 -9.21 8.99 5.42
N ALA A 107 -9.24 8.85 6.75
CA ALA A 107 -8.15 8.21 7.49
C ALA A 107 -8.19 6.69 7.32
N ARG A 108 -7.03 6.06 7.49
CA ARG A 108 -6.88 4.59 7.53
C ARG A 108 -6.24 4.20 8.86
N VAL A 109 -6.82 3.20 9.51
CA VAL A 109 -6.20 2.53 10.67
C VAL A 109 -5.51 1.28 10.16
N LEU A 110 -4.24 1.13 10.54
CA LEU A 110 -3.41 -0.02 10.26
C LEU A 110 -3.03 -0.65 11.60
N GLY A 111 -3.58 -1.82 11.89
CA GLY A 111 -3.10 -2.67 12.98
C GLY A 111 -1.84 -3.38 12.52
N VAL A 112 -0.69 -3.06 13.11
CA VAL A 112 0.62 -3.52 12.66
C VAL A 112 1.44 -4.08 13.82
N ASP A 113 2.39 -4.96 13.51
CA ASP A 113 3.43 -5.41 14.41
C ASP A 113 4.83 -4.97 13.95
N GLY A 114 5.88 -5.42 14.62
CA GLY A 114 7.27 -5.06 14.31
C GLY A 114 7.67 -5.40 12.86
N ARG A 115 7.12 -6.48 12.30
CA ARG A 115 7.42 -6.94 10.93
C ARG A 115 7.03 -5.93 9.86
N PHE A 116 6.01 -5.12 10.11
CA PHE A 116 5.63 -4.03 9.22
C PHE A 116 6.75 -2.99 9.07
N PHE A 117 7.40 -2.64 10.17
CA PHE A 117 8.48 -1.65 10.16
C PHE A 117 9.79 -2.21 9.59
N ASP A 118 9.97 -3.55 9.59
CA ASP A 118 11.09 -4.20 8.90
C ASP A 118 11.02 -4.06 7.37
N LEU A 119 9.82 -3.78 6.84
CA LEU A 119 9.58 -3.51 5.41
C LEU A 119 9.83 -2.04 5.04
N ALA A 120 10.08 -1.16 6.00
CA ALA A 120 10.32 0.26 5.73
C ALA A 120 11.56 0.47 4.82
N PRO A 121 11.59 1.54 4.03
CA PRO A 121 12.73 1.85 3.18
C PRO A 121 14.05 1.85 3.96
N ALA A 122 15.12 1.38 3.33
CA ALA A 122 16.44 1.30 3.95
C ALA A 122 16.87 2.67 4.51
N GLY A 123 17.31 2.68 5.77
CA GLY A 123 17.69 3.91 6.48
C GLY A 123 16.57 4.57 7.30
N ALA A 124 15.34 4.06 7.23
CA ALA A 124 14.22 4.58 8.01
C ALA A 124 14.28 4.22 9.51
N GLY A 125 15.22 3.41 9.91
CA GLY A 125 15.38 2.87 11.26
C GLY A 125 14.41 1.71 11.54
N GLN A 126 14.84 0.77 12.35
CA GLN A 126 13.94 -0.27 12.89
C GLN A 126 13.06 0.40 13.95
N GLY A 127 11.83 0.78 13.55
CA GLY A 127 10.85 1.33 14.48
C GLY A 127 10.24 0.20 15.32
N GLN A 128 10.20 0.37 16.62
CA GLN A 128 9.26 -0.42 17.42
C GLN A 128 7.85 0.03 17.08
N GLY A 129 6.94 -0.93 16.88
CA GLY A 129 5.53 -0.63 16.71
C GLY A 129 4.94 0.08 17.95
N PRO A 130 3.80 0.76 17.80
CA PRO A 130 3.10 1.35 18.93
C PRO A 130 2.64 0.27 19.91
N GLY A 131 2.58 0.60 21.17
CA GLY A 131 2.00 -0.26 22.20
C GLY A 131 0.47 -0.18 22.23
N PRO A 132 -0.18 -0.97 23.13
CA PRO A 132 -1.63 -0.92 23.31
C PRO A 132 -2.11 0.50 23.65
N ARG A 133 -3.14 0.98 22.96
CA ARG A 133 -3.67 2.35 23.07
C ARG A 133 -2.72 3.47 22.66
N GLU A 134 -1.63 3.13 22.01
CA GLU A 134 -0.72 4.06 21.37
C GLU A 134 -0.91 4.06 19.86
N ALA A 135 -0.50 5.13 19.21
CA ALA A 135 -0.52 5.23 17.77
C ALA A 135 0.69 5.98 17.23
N HIS A 136 1.24 5.50 16.14
CA HIS A 136 2.10 6.27 15.28
C HIS A 136 1.25 6.88 14.16
N LEU A 137 1.26 8.20 14.02
CA LEU A 137 0.51 8.86 12.94
C LEU A 137 1.41 9.16 11.75
N GLY A 138 0.92 8.94 10.56
CA GLY A 138 1.55 9.50 9.38
C GLY A 138 1.51 11.02 9.40
N ALA A 139 2.58 11.68 8.96
CA ALA A 139 2.64 13.14 8.90
C ALA A 139 1.42 13.79 8.22
N PRO A 140 0.87 13.24 7.09
CA PRO A 140 -0.32 13.78 6.46
C PRO A 140 -1.55 13.80 7.38
N LEU A 141 -1.74 12.78 8.21
CA LEU A 141 -2.84 12.73 9.17
C LEU A 141 -2.62 13.68 10.34
N ALA A 142 -1.40 13.68 10.90
CA ALA A 142 -1.03 14.54 12.02
C ALA A 142 -1.18 16.03 11.67
N GLU A 143 -0.71 16.45 10.49
CA GLU A 143 -0.86 17.81 9.97
C GLU A 143 -2.32 18.23 9.81
N ARG A 144 -3.16 17.38 9.21
CA ARG A 144 -4.60 17.65 9.01
C ARG A 144 -5.36 17.76 10.33
N LEU A 145 -5.00 16.95 11.33
CA LEU A 145 -5.56 17.01 12.68
C LEU A 145 -4.91 18.10 13.53
N GLY A 146 -3.71 18.58 13.17
CA GLY A 146 -2.92 19.54 13.95
C GLY A 146 -2.52 18.99 15.30
N VAL A 147 -2.11 17.72 15.35
CA VAL A 147 -1.67 16.99 16.54
C VAL A 147 -0.20 16.65 16.46
N ALA A 148 0.42 16.48 17.61
CA ALA A 148 1.81 16.09 17.78
C ALA A 148 1.94 14.87 18.73
N SER A 149 3.18 14.40 18.92
CA SER A 149 3.46 13.37 19.92
C SER A 149 3.03 13.84 21.30
N GLY A 150 2.35 12.98 22.06
CA GLY A 150 1.72 13.24 23.35
C GLY A 150 0.24 13.58 23.28
N ASP A 151 -0.28 13.95 22.13
CA ASP A 151 -1.70 14.29 21.95
C ASP A 151 -2.56 13.02 21.90
N THR A 152 -3.86 13.17 22.18
CA THR A 152 -4.84 12.09 22.05
C THR A 152 -5.64 12.27 20.77
N VAL A 153 -5.91 11.16 20.09
CA VAL A 153 -6.77 11.10 18.87
C VAL A 153 -7.86 10.05 19.10
N VAL A 154 -9.02 10.29 18.51
CA VAL A 154 -10.14 9.34 18.47
C VAL A 154 -10.27 8.83 17.04
N LEU A 155 -10.09 7.53 16.87
CA LEU A 155 -10.26 6.82 15.61
C LEU A 155 -11.60 6.09 15.66
N ARG A 156 -12.52 6.44 14.75
CA ARG A 156 -13.77 5.72 14.58
C ARG A 156 -13.63 4.78 13.41
N VAL A 157 -13.76 3.50 13.70
CA VAL A 157 -13.59 2.40 12.74
C VAL A 157 -14.92 1.67 12.64
N GLU A 158 -15.36 1.39 11.44
CA GLU A 158 -16.51 0.51 11.23
C GLU A 158 -16.11 -0.94 11.56
N GLN A 159 -16.84 -1.57 12.47
CA GLN A 159 -16.60 -2.97 12.81
C GLN A 159 -17.01 -3.84 11.62
N PRO A 160 -16.13 -4.74 11.16
CA PRO A 160 -16.51 -5.73 10.17
C PRO A 160 -17.64 -6.60 10.72
N SER A 161 -18.75 -6.67 9.99
CA SER A 161 -19.90 -7.50 10.35
C SER A 161 -20.02 -8.66 9.37
N ALA A 162 -20.27 -9.85 9.87
CA ALA A 162 -20.59 -11.00 9.04
C ALA A 162 -21.98 -10.87 8.36
N VAL A 163 -22.78 -9.88 8.77
CA VAL A 163 -24.12 -9.64 8.22
C VAL A 163 -23.99 -8.70 7.02
N PRO A 164 -24.51 -9.07 5.83
CA PRO A 164 -24.53 -8.20 4.66
C PRO A 164 -25.21 -6.87 4.96
N ARG A 165 -24.61 -5.77 4.51
CA ARG A 165 -25.09 -4.38 4.74
C ARG A 165 -26.49 -4.09 4.17
N ASP A 166 -26.96 -4.91 3.26
CA ASP A 166 -28.26 -4.76 2.58
C ASP A 166 -29.45 -5.29 3.39
N LEU A 167 -29.23 -5.91 4.55
CA LEU A 167 -30.30 -6.35 5.42
C LEU A 167 -30.75 -5.21 6.32
N ALA A 168 -32.06 -4.90 6.29
CA ALA A 168 -32.70 -3.85 7.06
C ALA A 168 -32.62 -3.99 8.60
N LEU A 169 -31.92 -5.02 9.08
CA LEU A 169 -31.66 -5.33 10.49
C LEU A 169 -30.19 -5.09 10.88
N SER A 170 -29.37 -4.49 10.01
CA SER A 170 -28.01 -4.08 10.39
C SER A 170 -28.12 -3.01 11.49
N PRO A 171 -27.48 -3.22 12.65
CA PRO A 171 -27.47 -2.19 13.70
C PRO A 171 -26.84 -0.91 13.13
N ASP A 172 -27.55 0.22 13.25
CA ASP A 172 -27.10 1.53 12.76
C ASP A 172 -25.80 2.05 13.42
N ASP A 173 -25.24 1.35 14.42
CA ASP A 173 -24.12 1.80 15.26
C ASP A 173 -22.98 0.78 15.38
N ASN A 174 -22.59 0.11 14.28
CA ASN A 174 -21.45 -0.82 14.32
C ASN A 174 -20.10 -0.08 14.16
N THR A 175 -19.91 1.01 14.92
CA THR A 175 -18.69 1.84 14.88
C THR A 175 -17.96 1.79 16.21
N ALA A 176 -16.76 1.25 16.23
CA ALA A 176 -15.87 1.30 17.39
C ALA A 176 -15.13 2.65 17.46
N ALA A 177 -15.14 3.27 18.64
CA ALA A 177 -14.39 4.50 18.90
C ALA A 177 -13.13 4.19 19.71
N LEU A 178 -12.00 4.17 19.05
CA LEU A 178 -10.69 3.87 19.64
C LEU A 178 -10.01 5.18 20.06
N ARG A 179 -9.75 5.33 21.34
CA ARG A 179 -8.97 6.46 21.87
C ARG A 179 -7.52 6.04 22.03
N VAL A 180 -6.62 6.74 21.32
CA VAL A 180 -5.19 6.43 21.29
C VAL A 180 -4.36 7.67 21.59
N THR A 181 -3.18 7.46 22.18
CA THR A 181 -2.19 8.51 22.39
C THR A 181 -1.16 8.45 21.26
N VAL A 182 -0.88 9.58 20.64
CA VAL A 182 0.13 9.70 19.59
C VAL A 182 1.52 9.60 20.24
N THR A 183 2.26 8.56 19.97
CA THR A 183 3.63 8.41 20.46
C THR A 183 4.65 8.95 19.48
N GLU A 184 4.40 8.82 18.19
CA GLU A 184 5.29 9.30 17.14
C GLU A 184 4.52 9.78 15.90
N VAL A 185 5.12 10.79 15.19
CA VAL A 185 4.65 11.21 13.86
C VAL A 185 5.69 10.76 12.84
N LEU A 186 5.26 9.87 11.94
CA LEU A 186 6.13 9.25 10.95
C LEU A 186 6.15 10.05 9.64
N SER A 187 7.35 10.35 9.14
CA SER A 187 7.55 10.91 7.80
C SER A 187 7.20 9.90 6.70
N GLU A 188 7.09 10.37 5.44
CA GLU A 188 6.87 9.48 4.29
C GLU A 188 7.96 8.40 4.17
N GLN A 189 9.23 8.76 4.47
CA GLN A 189 10.35 7.81 4.42
C GLN A 189 10.27 6.72 5.50
N ARG A 190 9.46 6.93 6.54
CA ARG A 190 9.26 6.00 7.64
C ARG A 190 7.86 5.38 7.62
N PHE A 191 7.32 5.12 6.45
CA PHE A 191 5.99 4.55 6.23
C PHE A 191 4.79 5.41 6.67
N GLY A 192 5.00 6.67 7.06
CA GLY A 192 3.90 7.54 7.46
C GLY A 192 2.82 7.73 6.39
N ALA A 193 3.17 7.59 5.11
CA ALA A 193 2.23 7.66 3.99
C ALA A 193 2.13 6.32 3.21
N PHE A 194 2.32 5.18 3.90
CA PHE A 194 2.20 3.85 3.30
C PHE A 194 0.86 3.69 2.57
N ALA A 195 0.92 3.22 1.33
CA ALA A 195 -0.25 2.89 0.52
C ALA A 195 0.16 1.97 -0.62
N LEU A 196 -0.65 0.96 -0.91
CA LEU A 196 -0.50 0.08 -2.07
C LEU A 196 -1.18 0.65 -3.31
N ASP A 197 -2.13 1.56 -3.13
CA ASP A 197 -2.83 2.25 -4.19
C ASP A 197 -2.01 3.45 -4.72
N ALA A 198 -2.00 3.61 -6.03
CA ALA A 198 -1.37 4.74 -6.70
C ALA A 198 -2.25 6.00 -6.59
N SER A 199 -2.33 6.57 -5.39
CA SER A 199 -3.05 7.84 -5.17
C SER A 199 -2.08 9.03 -5.23
N PRO A 200 -2.46 10.14 -5.89
CA PRO A 200 -1.69 11.38 -5.84
C PRO A 200 -1.69 12.02 -4.44
N THR A 201 -2.72 11.75 -3.63
CA THR A 201 -2.83 12.26 -2.27
C THR A 201 -2.15 11.29 -1.29
N PRO A 202 -1.26 11.77 -0.41
CA PRO A 202 -0.66 10.93 0.62
C PRO A 202 -1.73 10.35 1.55
N ALA A 203 -1.59 9.06 1.87
CA ALA A 203 -2.51 8.37 2.76
C ALA A 203 -2.45 8.94 4.18
N ALA A 204 -3.62 9.13 4.80
CA ALA A 204 -3.77 9.60 6.17
C ALA A 204 -3.82 8.40 7.13
N ASN A 205 -2.65 7.84 7.47
CA ASN A 205 -2.52 6.61 8.22
C ASN A 205 -2.39 6.84 9.73
N ALA A 206 -3.05 5.97 10.50
CA ALA A 206 -2.82 5.77 11.93
C ALA A 206 -2.42 4.31 12.14
N MET A 207 -1.16 4.06 12.52
CA MET A 207 -0.66 2.75 12.87
C MET A 207 -0.90 2.51 14.36
N VAL A 208 -1.50 1.38 14.71
CA VAL A 208 -1.78 0.94 16.08
C VAL A 208 -1.30 -0.49 16.28
N ASP A 209 -1.15 -0.93 17.51
CA ASP A 209 -0.78 -2.30 17.80
C ASP A 209 -1.80 -3.30 17.22
N LEU A 210 -1.31 -4.30 16.48
CA LEU A 210 -2.14 -5.27 15.78
C LEU A 210 -3.02 -6.06 16.74
N VAL A 211 -2.42 -6.60 17.81
CA VAL A 211 -3.14 -7.47 18.76
C VAL A 211 -4.19 -6.67 19.52
N TRP A 212 -3.83 -5.47 19.95
CA TRP A 212 -4.77 -4.58 20.61
C TRP A 212 -5.95 -4.21 19.70
N LEU A 213 -5.70 -3.87 18.42
CA LEU A 213 -6.77 -3.54 17.46
C LEU A 213 -7.70 -4.73 17.22
N GLN A 214 -7.13 -5.93 17.05
CA GLN A 214 -7.89 -7.17 16.88
C GLN A 214 -8.83 -7.42 18.07
N GLN A 215 -8.34 -7.25 19.30
CA GLN A 215 -9.16 -7.40 20.52
C GLN A 215 -10.28 -6.36 20.62
N GLN A 216 -10.02 -5.10 20.19
CA GLN A 216 -11.04 -4.04 20.23
C GLN A 216 -12.17 -4.26 19.20
N LEU A 217 -11.90 -5.01 18.13
CA LEU A 217 -12.83 -5.24 17.03
C LEU A 217 -13.33 -6.67 16.93
N GLU A 218 -12.97 -7.53 17.91
CA GLU A 218 -13.31 -8.96 17.92
C GLU A 218 -12.80 -9.72 16.68
N LEU A 219 -11.60 -9.35 16.22
CA LEU A 219 -10.92 -9.91 15.05
C LEU A 219 -9.68 -10.74 15.43
N ASP A 220 -9.70 -11.39 16.58
CA ASP A 220 -8.55 -12.07 17.14
C ASP A 220 -7.86 -13.03 16.16
N GLY A 221 -6.56 -12.83 15.99
CA GLY A 221 -5.71 -13.65 15.12
C GLY A 221 -5.97 -13.52 13.63
N THR A 222 -6.75 -12.54 13.20
CA THR A 222 -7.07 -12.33 11.78
C THR A 222 -6.34 -11.14 11.18
N ALA A 223 -6.21 -11.12 9.86
CA ALA A 223 -5.68 -10.03 9.06
C ALA A 223 -6.48 -9.93 7.75
N ASN A 224 -6.50 -8.78 7.12
CA ASN A 224 -7.08 -8.60 5.79
C ASN A 224 -6.06 -8.09 4.76
N LEU A 225 -4.83 -7.87 5.20
CA LEU A 225 -3.72 -7.52 4.34
C LEU A 225 -2.46 -8.25 4.84
N MET A 226 -1.71 -8.85 3.92
CA MET A 226 -0.40 -9.45 4.20
C MET A 226 0.61 -8.83 3.26
N LEU A 227 1.68 -8.26 3.80
CA LEU A 227 2.78 -7.72 3.02
C LEU A 227 3.94 -8.71 3.03
N LEU A 228 4.55 -8.90 1.87
CA LEU A 228 5.65 -9.83 1.70
C LEU A 228 6.87 -9.10 1.15
N SER A 229 8.03 -9.38 1.76
CA SER A 229 9.32 -9.12 1.15
C SER A 229 9.94 -10.45 0.75
N LEU A 230 10.37 -10.55 -0.51
CA LEU A 230 10.88 -11.79 -1.10
C LEU A 230 12.41 -11.80 -1.12
N ASP A 231 12.99 -13.01 -1.01
CA ASP A 231 14.42 -13.22 -1.25
C ASP A 231 14.64 -13.48 -2.74
N GLY A 232 15.41 -12.61 -3.37
CA GLY A 232 15.72 -12.72 -4.81
C GLY A 232 15.61 -11.38 -5.53
N GLY A 233 16.27 -10.34 -4.98
CA GLY A 233 16.22 -8.94 -5.43
C GLY A 233 16.73 -8.66 -6.87
N ASP A 234 16.91 -9.68 -7.71
CA ASP A 234 17.16 -9.52 -9.14
C ASP A 234 15.85 -9.66 -9.93
N PRO A 235 15.65 -8.89 -11.01
CA PRO A 235 14.45 -8.95 -11.84
C PRO A 235 14.13 -10.35 -12.38
N GLU A 236 15.16 -11.20 -12.61
CA GLU A 236 15.00 -12.58 -13.07
C GLU A 236 14.74 -13.58 -11.92
N GLY A 237 15.17 -13.26 -10.69
CA GLY A 237 14.94 -14.09 -9.50
C GLY A 237 13.60 -13.81 -8.80
N GLY A 238 13.03 -12.63 -8.98
CA GLY A 238 11.80 -12.20 -8.35
C GLY A 238 10.58 -13.04 -8.76
N ASP A 239 10.46 -13.40 -10.03
CA ASP A 239 9.37 -14.24 -10.55
C ASP A 239 9.41 -15.63 -9.90
N THR A 240 10.62 -16.23 -9.77
CA THR A 240 10.81 -17.55 -9.14
C THR A 240 10.51 -17.51 -7.63
N ALA A 241 10.85 -16.43 -6.93
CA ALA A 241 10.54 -16.26 -5.51
C ALA A 241 9.03 -16.10 -5.29
N LEU A 242 8.37 -15.32 -6.15
CA LEU A 242 6.92 -15.15 -6.13
C LEU A 242 6.17 -16.46 -6.40
N GLU A 243 6.62 -17.25 -7.37
CA GLU A 243 6.05 -18.59 -7.64
C GLU A 243 6.16 -19.51 -6.43
N ARG A 244 7.34 -19.56 -5.79
CA ARG A 244 7.54 -20.36 -4.56
C ARG A 244 6.69 -19.87 -3.40
N ALA A 245 6.61 -18.57 -3.19
CA ALA A 245 5.74 -17.98 -2.17
C ALA A 245 4.26 -18.30 -2.44
N THR A 246 3.82 -18.24 -3.71
CA THR A 246 2.46 -18.58 -4.13
C THR A 246 2.15 -20.07 -3.92
N ALA A 247 3.08 -20.96 -4.26
CA ALA A 247 2.94 -22.39 -4.02
C ALA A 247 2.83 -22.66 -2.51
N ARG A 248 3.65 -22.02 -1.68
CA ARG A 248 3.61 -22.14 -0.23
C ARG A 248 2.31 -21.61 0.35
N LEU A 249 1.79 -20.51 -0.17
CA LEU A 249 0.48 -19.98 0.19
C LEU A 249 -0.61 -21.00 -0.08
N ALA A 250 -0.64 -21.59 -1.28
CA ALA A 250 -1.63 -22.60 -1.67
C ALA A 250 -1.63 -23.82 -0.76
N GLU A 251 -0.46 -24.26 -0.29
CA GLU A 251 -0.32 -25.36 0.68
C GLU A 251 -0.85 -24.98 2.08
N SER A 252 -0.69 -23.74 2.48
CA SER A 252 -1.04 -23.24 3.83
C SER A 252 -2.48 -22.76 3.92
N TRP A 253 -3.13 -22.50 2.77
CA TRP A 253 -4.45 -21.94 2.68
C TRP A 253 -5.53 -22.93 3.12
N LYS A 254 -6.48 -22.49 3.94
CA LYS A 254 -7.62 -23.27 4.41
C LYS A 254 -8.93 -22.58 4.01
N LEU A 255 -10.03 -23.32 4.06
CA LEU A 255 -11.36 -22.77 3.77
C LEU A 255 -11.72 -21.56 4.66
N ALA A 256 -11.30 -21.60 5.93
CA ALA A 256 -11.47 -20.48 6.85
C ALA A 256 -10.77 -19.19 6.37
N ASP A 257 -9.70 -19.27 5.57
CA ASP A 257 -9.01 -18.10 5.00
C ASP A 257 -9.78 -17.48 3.82
N ALA A 258 -10.74 -18.22 3.27
CA ALA A 258 -11.69 -17.74 2.27
C ALA A 258 -13.01 -17.28 2.89
N ALA A 259 -13.09 -17.20 4.23
CA ALA A 259 -14.33 -16.99 4.99
C ALA A 259 -15.40 -18.02 4.62
N LEU A 260 -14.99 -19.29 4.38
CA LEU A 260 -15.88 -20.39 4.07
C LEU A 260 -15.85 -21.41 5.20
N GLU A 261 -17.02 -21.79 5.67
CA GLU A 261 -17.20 -22.88 6.64
C GLU A 261 -17.98 -24.03 6.02
N VAL A 262 -17.58 -25.26 6.36
CA VAL A 262 -18.31 -26.45 5.99
C VAL A 262 -19.11 -26.90 7.20
N ALA A 263 -20.41 -26.65 7.21
CA ALA A 263 -21.33 -27.17 8.20
C ALA A 263 -21.81 -28.58 7.76
N THR A 264 -21.79 -29.52 8.69
CA THR A 264 -22.45 -30.83 8.47
C THR A 264 -23.84 -30.74 9.07
N LEU A 265 -24.85 -30.82 8.21
CA LEU A 265 -26.25 -30.84 8.63
C LEU A 265 -26.58 -32.14 9.34
N ASP A 266 -27.61 -32.14 10.16
CA ASP A 266 -28.13 -33.38 10.84
C ASP A 266 -28.52 -34.48 9.85
N SER A 267 -28.77 -34.14 8.58
CA SER A 267 -29.00 -35.06 7.47
C SER A 267 -27.73 -35.79 6.99
N GLY A 268 -26.55 -35.42 7.45
CA GLY A 268 -25.25 -35.91 6.97
C GLY A 268 -24.75 -35.23 5.69
N GLU A 269 -25.50 -34.29 5.15
CA GLU A 269 -25.08 -33.45 4.02
C GLU A 269 -24.12 -32.35 4.48
N ARG A 270 -23.23 -31.91 3.59
CA ARG A 270 -22.29 -30.83 3.86
C ARG A 270 -22.77 -29.57 3.15
N GLU A 271 -23.01 -28.53 3.92
CA GLU A 271 -23.30 -27.17 3.43
C GLU A 271 -22.08 -26.31 3.51
N LEU A 272 -21.82 -25.54 2.44
CA LEU A 272 -20.78 -24.53 2.40
C LEU A 272 -21.43 -23.18 2.69
N SER A 273 -21.10 -22.55 3.81
CA SER A 273 -21.56 -21.22 4.19
C SER A 273 -20.41 -20.21 4.14
N SER A 274 -20.71 -18.94 3.87
CA SER A 274 -19.75 -17.83 3.83
C SER A 274 -20.21 -16.70 4.72
#